data_05afad007ebe3f3822c83a20c8717702
#
_entry.id   05afad007ebe3f3822c83a20c8717702
#
_cell.length_a   1.000
_cell.length_b   1.000
_cell.length_c   1.000
_cell.angle_alpha   90.00
_cell.angle_beta   90.00
_cell.angle_gamma   90.00
#
_symmetry.space_group_name_H-M   'P 1'
#
loop_
_entity.id
_entity.type
_entity.pdbx_description
1 polymer ?
#
loop_
_entity_poly.entity_id
_entity_poly.type
_entity_poly.pdbx_seq_one_letter_code
_entity_poly.pdbx_strand_id
1 'polypeptide(L)'
;LLVLLGVSIITFSLMHLTPGDPAEIMLRTDGIQPTREAIEALRESLGLNEPVALQYVHWLGKVLRFDLGLSLSTGRPVTEELLSRLPATLGMTLASVIFALLLALPIGIGSGWRPGGWIDRISRWVALSSVSMPAYWLGLLLLFYGAVRLKWFPVAGMNGFKSVVLPAVTLGFGMVGVYVRLIRTGMIEVLERPYIKAARARGLSTPSILLRHALHNALLPSITLLGVQIGSLLGGAVIVETLFAWPGIGKFAVEAIYAKDYIVIQGYVLLTAIIVVTVNLTVDLLYRRLDPRMKLR
;
A
#
# COMPACT_ATOMS: atom_id res chain seq x y z
N LEU A 1 -8.47 -9.34 -14.49
CA LEU A 1 -7.65 -9.84 -15.59
C LEU A 1 -7.30 -8.74 -16.58
N LEU A 2 -8.26 -7.95 -17.11
CA LEU A 2 -7.98 -6.86 -18.07
C LEU A 2 -6.98 -5.82 -17.52
N VAL A 3 -7.10 -5.45 -16.24
CA VAL A 3 -6.17 -4.53 -15.57
C VAL A 3 -4.74 -5.12 -15.56
N LEU A 4 -4.58 -6.38 -15.19
CA LEU A 4 -3.26 -7.03 -15.16
C LEU A 4 -2.64 -7.14 -16.56
N LEU A 5 -3.46 -7.43 -17.58
CA LEU A 5 -3.02 -7.42 -18.96
C LEU A 5 -2.57 -6.01 -19.39
N GLY A 6 -3.36 -4.97 -19.08
CA GLY A 6 -2.99 -3.58 -19.37
C GLY A 6 -1.69 -3.16 -18.68
N VAL A 7 -1.54 -3.50 -17.40
CA VAL A 7 -0.32 -3.22 -16.63
C VAL A 7 0.88 -3.97 -17.24
N SER A 8 0.73 -5.24 -17.62
CA SER A 8 1.83 -6.01 -18.22
C SER A 8 2.30 -5.41 -19.57
N ILE A 9 1.36 -4.97 -20.42
CA ILE A 9 1.69 -4.31 -21.70
C ILE A 9 2.43 -2.98 -21.43
N ILE A 10 1.89 -2.14 -20.52
CA ILE A 10 2.51 -0.85 -20.19
C ILE A 10 3.91 -1.06 -19.62
N THR A 11 4.06 -1.99 -18.67
CA THR A 11 5.33 -2.27 -18.00
C THR A 11 6.38 -2.81 -18.97
N PHE A 12 6.00 -3.70 -19.88
CA PHE A 12 6.87 -4.18 -20.93
C PHE A 12 7.26 -3.06 -21.91
N SER A 13 6.28 -2.23 -22.32
CA SER A 13 6.52 -1.11 -23.25
C SER A 13 7.46 -0.06 -22.65
N LEU A 14 7.35 0.23 -21.35
CA LEU A 14 8.24 1.17 -20.66
C LEU A 14 9.71 0.77 -20.76
N MET A 15 10.02 -0.53 -20.72
CA MET A 15 11.40 -1.00 -20.93
C MET A 15 11.92 -0.65 -22.32
N HIS A 16 11.08 -0.79 -23.35
CA HIS A 16 11.46 -0.49 -24.73
C HIS A 16 11.53 1.00 -25.06
N LEU A 17 10.78 1.82 -24.31
CA LEU A 17 10.80 3.28 -24.43
C LEU A 17 11.96 3.93 -23.67
N THR A 18 12.63 3.18 -22.81
CA THR A 18 13.75 3.71 -22.03
C THR A 18 14.98 3.86 -22.93
N PRO A 19 15.64 5.03 -22.91
CA PRO A 19 16.84 5.24 -23.72
C PRO A 19 18.00 4.36 -23.24
N GLY A 20 18.53 3.55 -24.15
CA GLY A 20 19.65 2.63 -23.92
C GLY A 20 19.34 1.21 -24.41
N ASP A 21 20.36 0.49 -24.83
CA ASP A 21 20.24 -0.92 -25.19
C ASP A 21 20.28 -1.77 -23.92
N PRO A 22 19.22 -2.57 -23.62
CA PRO A 22 19.23 -3.44 -22.44
C PRO A 22 20.46 -4.35 -22.38
N ALA A 23 20.92 -4.89 -23.50
CA ALA A 23 22.10 -5.74 -23.55
C ALA A 23 23.40 -4.97 -23.22
N GLU A 24 23.50 -3.71 -23.67
CA GLU A 24 24.63 -2.84 -23.32
C GLU A 24 24.62 -2.47 -21.83
N ILE A 25 23.43 -2.17 -21.26
CA ILE A 25 23.27 -1.84 -19.85
C ILE A 25 23.66 -3.04 -18.98
N MET A 26 23.26 -4.25 -19.35
CA MET A 26 23.58 -5.49 -18.64
C MET A 26 25.08 -5.81 -18.62
N LEU A 27 25.81 -5.47 -19.71
CA LEU A 27 27.24 -5.73 -19.84
C LEU A 27 28.13 -4.60 -19.28
N ARG A 28 27.55 -3.42 -19.00
CA ARG A 28 28.30 -2.33 -18.37
C ARG A 28 28.63 -2.69 -16.93
N THR A 29 29.83 -3.22 -16.73
CA THR A 29 30.47 -3.32 -15.41
C THR A 29 31.35 -2.09 -15.21
N ASP A 30 31.51 -1.63 -13.97
CA ASP A 30 32.22 -0.39 -13.57
C ASP A 30 33.40 -0.01 -14.48
N GLY A 31 33.15 0.95 -15.36
CA GLY A 31 34.23 1.58 -16.17
C GLY A 31 34.67 0.83 -17.45
N ILE A 32 34.17 -0.39 -17.71
CA ILE A 32 34.52 -1.17 -18.89
C ILE A 32 33.40 -1.05 -19.92
N GLN A 33 33.71 -0.52 -21.12
CA GLN A 33 32.76 -0.55 -22.23
C GLN A 33 32.73 -1.96 -22.84
N PRO A 34 31.56 -2.60 -22.96
CA PRO A 34 31.43 -3.91 -23.55
C PRO A 34 31.79 -3.86 -25.06
N THR A 35 32.37 -4.93 -25.56
CA THR A 35 32.64 -5.07 -27.00
C THR A 35 31.32 -5.22 -27.77
N ARG A 36 31.29 -4.74 -29.03
CA ARG A 36 30.11 -4.89 -29.90
C ARG A 36 29.68 -6.33 -30.05
N GLU A 37 30.65 -7.24 -30.17
CA GLU A 37 30.39 -8.69 -30.26
C GLU A 37 29.70 -9.26 -29.02
N ALA A 38 30.11 -8.83 -27.83
CA ALA A 38 29.48 -9.26 -26.59
C ALA A 38 28.05 -8.73 -26.48
N ILE A 39 27.81 -7.48 -26.90
CA ILE A 39 26.46 -6.89 -26.92
C ILE A 39 25.56 -7.67 -27.89
N GLU A 40 26.03 -7.96 -29.10
CA GLU A 40 25.27 -8.68 -30.12
C GLU A 40 24.93 -10.12 -29.68
N ALA A 41 25.92 -10.83 -29.11
CA ALA A 41 25.72 -12.17 -28.56
C ALA A 41 24.70 -12.19 -27.43
N LEU A 42 24.72 -11.18 -26.55
CA LEU A 42 23.72 -11.07 -25.47
C LEU A 42 22.33 -10.70 -26.02
N ARG A 43 22.26 -9.82 -27.01
CA ARG A 43 20.99 -9.47 -27.69
C ARG A 43 20.33 -10.72 -28.30
N GLU A 44 21.12 -11.54 -28.98
CA GLU A 44 20.61 -12.78 -29.59
C GLU A 44 20.14 -13.76 -28.50
N SER A 45 20.91 -13.94 -27.43
CA SER A 45 20.54 -14.84 -26.31
C SER A 45 19.30 -14.40 -25.56
N LEU A 46 19.03 -13.09 -25.50
CA LEU A 46 17.85 -12.50 -24.87
C LEU A 46 16.63 -12.39 -25.82
N GLY A 47 16.82 -12.73 -27.12
CA GLY A 47 15.77 -12.61 -28.12
C GLY A 47 15.40 -11.16 -28.47
N LEU A 48 16.26 -10.19 -28.18
CA LEU A 48 16.00 -8.76 -28.41
C LEU A 48 15.96 -8.37 -29.90
N ASN A 49 16.39 -9.26 -30.77
CA ASN A 49 16.33 -9.11 -32.24
C ASN A 49 15.00 -9.57 -32.81
N GLU A 50 14.13 -10.19 -32.02
CA GLU A 50 12.81 -10.63 -32.46
C GLU A 50 11.82 -9.44 -32.54
N PRO A 51 10.70 -9.59 -33.30
CA PRO A 51 9.62 -8.60 -33.27
C PRO A 51 9.12 -8.35 -31.84
N VAL A 52 8.85 -7.09 -31.48
CA VAL A 52 8.46 -6.69 -30.13
C VAL A 52 7.26 -7.48 -29.58
N ALA A 53 6.29 -7.83 -30.45
CA ALA A 53 5.15 -8.64 -30.08
C ALA A 53 5.56 -10.06 -29.62
N LEU A 54 6.57 -10.66 -30.25
CA LEU A 54 7.09 -11.98 -29.89
C LEU A 54 7.88 -11.92 -28.59
N GLN A 55 8.69 -10.88 -28.41
CA GLN A 55 9.38 -10.61 -27.15
C GLN A 55 8.39 -10.48 -25.98
N TYR A 56 7.26 -9.79 -26.18
CA TYR A 56 6.21 -9.67 -25.17
C TYR A 56 5.60 -11.03 -24.80
N VAL A 57 5.29 -11.86 -25.79
CA VAL A 57 4.73 -13.20 -25.55
C VAL A 57 5.72 -14.09 -24.79
N HIS A 58 7.00 -14.09 -25.19
CA HIS A 58 8.04 -14.84 -24.49
C HIS A 58 8.23 -14.33 -23.04
N TRP A 59 8.28 -13.01 -22.85
CA TRP A 59 8.38 -12.39 -21.52
C TRP A 59 7.17 -12.73 -20.66
N LEU A 60 5.95 -12.59 -21.19
CA LEU A 60 4.73 -12.93 -20.46
C LEU A 60 4.70 -14.42 -20.08
N GLY A 61 5.17 -15.29 -20.96
CA GLY A 61 5.31 -16.72 -20.67
C GLY A 61 6.25 -17.02 -19.50
N LYS A 62 7.35 -16.27 -19.35
CA LYS A 62 8.26 -16.34 -18.18
C LYS A 62 7.57 -15.82 -16.92
N VAL A 63 6.93 -14.66 -17.00
CA VAL A 63 6.20 -14.05 -15.88
C VAL A 63 5.12 -14.98 -15.33
N LEU A 64 4.36 -15.67 -16.20
CA LEU A 64 3.34 -16.63 -15.78
C LEU A 64 3.92 -17.87 -15.08
N ARG A 65 5.22 -18.13 -15.25
CA ARG A 65 5.97 -19.18 -14.53
C ARG A 65 6.71 -18.64 -13.30
N PHE A 66 6.41 -17.42 -12.87
CA PHE A 66 7.10 -16.70 -11.78
C PHE A 66 8.59 -16.43 -12.03
N ASP A 67 9.01 -16.46 -13.28
CA ASP A 67 10.35 -16.06 -13.69
C ASP A 67 10.31 -14.59 -14.15
N LEU A 68 10.71 -13.68 -13.27
CA LEU A 68 10.81 -12.24 -13.57
C LEU A 68 12.17 -11.85 -14.14
N GLY A 69 13.11 -12.79 -14.26
CA GLY A 69 14.48 -12.55 -14.70
C GLY A 69 15.44 -12.25 -13.53
N LEU A 70 16.67 -11.87 -13.89
CA LEU A 70 17.74 -11.54 -12.95
C LEU A 70 17.88 -10.03 -12.82
N SER A 71 18.09 -9.55 -11.59
CA SER A 71 18.43 -8.16 -11.32
C SER A 71 19.75 -7.78 -11.97
N LEU A 72 19.79 -6.64 -12.65
CA LEU A 72 21.00 -6.14 -13.30
C LEU A 72 22.06 -5.70 -12.28
N SER A 73 21.63 -5.27 -11.11
CA SER A 73 22.51 -4.74 -10.05
C SER A 73 23.01 -5.81 -9.09
N THR A 74 22.19 -6.82 -8.78
CA THR A 74 22.53 -7.84 -7.77
C THR A 74 22.85 -9.20 -8.39
N GLY A 75 22.47 -9.45 -9.64
CA GLY A 75 22.59 -10.75 -10.32
C GLY A 75 21.67 -11.84 -9.76
N ARG A 76 20.76 -11.51 -8.83
CA ARG A 76 19.85 -12.46 -8.17
C ARG A 76 18.49 -12.52 -8.87
N PRO A 77 17.74 -13.63 -8.72
CA PRO A 77 16.39 -13.71 -9.24
C PRO A 77 15.48 -12.63 -8.62
N VAL A 78 14.86 -11.80 -9.48
CA VAL A 78 14.00 -10.68 -9.04
C VAL A 78 12.81 -11.19 -8.22
N THR A 79 12.27 -12.35 -8.57
CA THR A 79 11.17 -12.97 -7.81
C THR A 79 11.55 -13.23 -6.35
N GLU A 80 12.73 -13.79 -6.09
CA GLU A 80 13.22 -14.05 -4.74
C GLU A 80 13.47 -12.76 -3.96
N GLU A 81 14.09 -11.77 -4.61
CA GLU A 81 14.38 -10.46 -4.02
C GLU A 81 13.09 -9.72 -3.60
N LEU A 82 12.06 -9.75 -4.43
CA LEU A 82 10.78 -9.13 -4.13
C LEU A 82 10.02 -9.91 -3.04
N LEU A 83 9.95 -11.24 -3.13
CA LEU A 83 9.24 -12.06 -2.15
C LEU A 83 9.88 -12.02 -0.77
N SER A 84 11.21 -11.91 -0.69
CA SER A 84 11.91 -11.78 0.60
C SER A 84 11.61 -10.47 1.32
N ARG A 85 11.34 -9.38 0.58
CA ARG A 85 11.04 -8.05 1.12
C ARG A 85 9.54 -7.78 1.31
N LEU A 86 8.69 -8.53 0.62
CA LEU A 86 7.24 -8.37 0.67
C LEU A 86 6.67 -8.43 2.11
N PRO A 87 7.09 -9.37 3.00
CA PRO A 87 6.59 -9.41 4.38
C PRO A 87 6.86 -8.12 5.16
N ALA A 88 7.98 -7.43 4.92
CA ALA A 88 8.30 -6.17 5.57
C ALA A 88 7.32 -5.06 5.18
N THR A 89 7.02 -4.92 3.88
CA THR A 89 6.01 -3.96 3.38
C THR A 89 4.62 -4.27 3.91
N LEU A 90 4.19 -5.55 3.84
CA LEU A 90 2.88 -5.96 4.33
C LEU A 90 2.74 -5.75 5.84
N GLY A 91 3.78 -6.08 6.61
CA GLY A 91 3.80 -5.89 8.06
C GLY A 91 3.68 -4.40 8.44
N MET A 92 4.42 -3.53 7.78
CA MET A 92 4.33 -2.07 7.98
C MET A 92 2.95 -1.54 7.58
N THR A 93 2.43 -1.96 6.44
CA THR A 93 1.10 -1.55 5.96
C THR A 93 0.00 -1.99 6.93
N LEU A 94 0.05 -3.24 7.40
CA LEU A 94 -0.89 -3.76 8.40
C LEU A 94 -0.82 -2.98 9.71
N ALA A 95 0.39 -2.70 10.21
CA ALA A 95 0.59 -1.89 11.41
C ALA A 95 0.02 -0.48 11.25
N SER A 96 0.15 0.12 10.05
CA SER A 96 -0.43 1.43 9.72
C SER A 96 -1.95 1.43 9.73
N VAL A 97 -2.57 0.39 9.19
CA VAL A 97 -4.03 0.20 9.23
C VAL A 97 -4.52 0.01 10.66
N ILE A 98 -3.84 -0.82 11.45
CA ILE A 98 -4.18 -1.03 12.87
C ILE A 98 -4.07 0.29 13.64
N PHE A 99 -2.99 1.04 13.48
CA PHE A 99 -2.81 2.35 14.09
C PHE A 99 -3.95 3.30 13.70
N ALA A 100 -4.28 3.39 12.41
CA ALA A 100 -5.36 4.27 11.93
C ALA A 100 -6.72 3.90 12.54
N LEU A 101 -7.06 2.62 12.59
CA LEU A 101 -8.32 2.14 13.16
C LEU A 101 -8.37 2.29 14.68
N LEU A 102 -7.26 2.08 15.40
CA LEU A 102 -7.19 2.28 16.85
C LEU A 102 -7.51 3.72 17.26
N LEU A 103 -7.15 4.71 16.42
CA LEU A 103 -7.51 6.11 16.66
C LEU A 103 -8.89 6.45 16.08
N ALA A 104 -9.20 6.00 14.86
CA ALA A 104 -10.41 6.39 14.17
C ALA A 104 -11.68 5.83 14.82
N LEU A 105 -11.65 4.60 15.34
CA LEU A 105 -12.83 3.98 15.94
C LEU A 105 -13.31 4.75 17.19
N PRO A 106 -12.51 4.98 18.24
CA PRO A 106 -12.99 5.67 19.43
C PRO A 106 -13.38 7.12 19.13
N ILE A 107 -12.60 7.83 18.32
CA ILE A 107 -12.88 9.23 17.98
C ILE A 107 -14.15 9.32 17.11
N GLY A 108 -14.29 8.46 16.10
CA GLY A 108 -15.44 8.45 15.19
C GLY A 108 -16.74 8.07 15.91
N ILE A 109 -16.71 7.01 16.73
CA ILE A 109 -17.88 6.59 17.53
C ILE A 109 -18.27 7.68 18.52
N GLY A 110 -17.31 8.21 19.29
CA GLY A 110 -17.57 9.23 20.30
C GLY A 110 -18.11 10.55 19.71
N SER A 111 -17.57 10.96 18.55
CA SER A 111 -18.02 12.16 17.85
C SER A 111 -19.40 11.99 17.20
N GLY A 112 -19.70 10.81 16.68
CA GLY A 112 -21.02 10.50 16.11
C GLY A 112 -22.09 10.31 17.17
N TRP A 113 -21.72 9.82 18.37
CA TRP A 113 -22.66 9.67 19.49
C TRP A 113 -23.09 11.01 20.11
N ARG A 114 -22.15 11.98 20.24
CA ARG A 114 -22.43 13.31 20.77
C ARG A 114 -21.94 14.41 19.81
N PRO A 115 -22.68 14.68 18.73
CA PRO A 115 -22.36 15.77 17.82
C PRO A 115 -22.31 17.11 18.57
N GLY A 116 -21.32 17.94 18.24
CA GLY A 116 -21.08 19.24 18.90
C GLY A 116 -20.30 19.15 20.23
N GLY A 117 -20.07 17.94 20.77
CA GLY A 117 -19.26 17.71 21.96
C GLY A 117 -17.76 17.95 21.76
N TRP A 118 -16.99 17.79 22.86
CA TRP A 118 -15.53 17.99 22.83
C TRP A 118 -14.81 16.96 21.94
N ILE A 119 -15.27 15.69 21.93
CA ILE A 119 -14.74 14.65 21.04
C ILE A 119 -14.99 15.02 19.59
N ASP A 120 -16.15 15.59 19.27
CA ASP A 120 -16.50 16.04 17.92
C ASP A 120 -15.64 17.25 17.48
N ARG A 121 -15.19 18.10 18.40
CA ARG A 121 -14.20 19.15 18.07
C ARG A 121 -12.83 18.55 17.79
N ILE A 122 -12.37 17.60 18.61
CA ILE A 122 -11.11 16.87 18.37
C ILE A 122 -11.16 16.15 17.03
N SER A 123 -12.27 15.47 16.72
CA SER A 123 -12.41 14.74 15.46
C SER A 123 -12.20 15.62 14.23
N ARG A 124 -12.67 16.86 14.27
CA ARG A 124 -12.48 17.86 13.21
C ARG A 124 -11.02 18.29 13.07
N TRP A 125 -10.34 18.55 14.20
CA TRP A 125 -8.91 18.89 14.16
C TRP A 125 -8.05 17.72 13.66
N VAL A 126 -8.32 16.49 14.13
CA VAL A 126 -7.63 15.30 13.68
C VAL A 126 -7.86 15.08 12.17
N ALA A 127 -9.11 15.20 11.71
CA ALA A 127 -9.45 15.04 10.30
C ALA A 127 -8.75 16.10 9.42
N LEU A 128 -8.71 17.35 9.86
CA LEU A 128 -8.05 18.43 9.14
C LEU A 128 -6.53 18.19 9.09
N SER A 129 -5.90 17.92 10.23
CA SER A 129 -4.46 17.72 10.32
C SER A 129 -3.99 16.53 9.49
N SER A 130 -4.74 15.40 9.51
CA SER A 130 -4.35 14.19 8.79
C SER A 130 -4.39 14.34 7.26
N VAL A 131 -5.29 15.18 6.73
CA VAL A 131 -5.39 15.44 5.29
C VAL A 131 -4.42 16.53 4.83
N SER A 132 -4.16 17.52 5.70
CA SER A 132 -3.30 18.68 5.36
C SER A 132 -1.81 18.39 5.49
N MET A 133 -1.43 17.36 6.25
CA MET A 133 -0.03 17.07 6.58
C MET A 133 0.56 16.05 5.61
N PRO A 134 1.56 16.40 4.79
CA PRO A 134 2.23 15.45 3.92
C PRO A 134 2.92 14.34 4.74
N ALA A 135 2.76 13.08 4.31
CA ALA A 135 3.29 11.93 5.05
C ALA A 135 4.81 12.02 5.28
N TYR A 136 5.58 12.44 4.26
CA TYR A 136 7.04 12.60 4.39
C TYR A 136 7.43 13.64 5.43
N TRP A 137 6.67 14.76 5.53
CA TRP A 137 6.93 15.81 6.51
C TRP A 137 6.64 15.32 7.94
N LEU A 138 5.51 14.63 8.14
CA LEU A 138 5.20 13.97 9.40
C LEU A 138 6.29 12.97 9.78
N GLY A 139 6.72 12.14 8.82
CA GLY A 139 7.79 11.17 9.03
C GLY A 139 9.12 11.81 9.48
N LEU A 140 9.51 12.93 8.85
CA LEU A 140 10.69 13.68 9.24
C LEU A 140 10.58 14.26 10.67
N LEU A 141 9.41 14.80 11.03
CA LEU A 141 9.16 15.29 12.41
C LEU A 141 9.24 14.15 13.43
N LEU A 142 8.61 13.01 13.13
CA LEU A 142 8.63 11.85 14.01
C LEU A 142 10.05 11.28 14.16
N LEU A 143 10.83 11.23 13.09
CA LEU A 143 12.24 10.86 13.11
C LEU A 143 13.05 11.82 13.99
N PHE A 144 12.91 13.13 13.74
CA PHE A 144 13.67 14.12 14.48
C PHE A 144 13.35 14.11 15.98
N TYR A 145 12.08 14.18 16.32
CA TYR A 145 11.69 14.22 17.75
C TYR A 145 11.73 12.84 18.39
N GLY A 146 11.16 11.79 17.76
CA GLY A 146 11.01 10.47 18.37
C GLY A 146 12.29 9.64 18.39
N ALA A 147 13.10 9.72 17.32
CA ALA A 147 14.30 8.89 17.19
C ALA A 147 15.59 9.67 17.58
N VAL A 148 15.77 10.90 17.08
CA VAL A 148 17.03 11.64 17.29
C VAL A 148 17.04 12.38 18.65
N ARG A 149 16.00 13.16 18.94
CA ARG A 149 15.95 13.98 20.18
C ARG A 149 15.65 13.14 21.43
N LEU A 150 14.57 12.39 21.39
CA LEU A 150 14.06 11.64 22.54
C LEU A 150 14.65 10.21 22.62
N LYS A 151 15.21 9.69 21.54
CA LYS A 151 15.80 8.35 21.44
C LYS A 151 14.85 7.21 21.88
N TRP A 152 13.53 7.42 21.71
CA TRP A 152 12.52 6.42 22.08
C TRP A 152 12.43 5.30 21.05
N PHE A 153 12.72 5.62 19.79
CA PHE A 153 12.61 4.72 18.65
C PHE A 153 13.93 4.69 17.84
N PRO A 154 14.24 3.62 17.12
CA PRO A 154 15.37 3.57 16.22
C PRO A 154 15.19 4.52 15.03
N VAL A 155 16.30 5.05 14.51
CA VAL A 155 16.30 5.99 13.39
C VAL A 155 15.98 5.29 12.07
N ALA A 156 16.47 4.04 11.87
CA ALA A 156 16.40 3.35 10.59
C ALA A 156 16.38 1.83 10.75
N GLY A 157 15.85 1.15 9.73
CA GLY A 157 15.88 -0.30 9.60
C GLY A 157 14.80 -1.03 10.38
N MET A 158 14.81 -2.36 10.29
CA MET A 158 13.82 -3.25 10.90
C MET A 158 14.43 -4.04 12.05
N ASN A 159 14.53 -3.41 13.23
CA ASN A 159 15.16 -3.98 14.42
C ASN A 159 14.14 -4.14 15.56
N GLY A 160 13.22 -5.10 15.42
CA GLY A 160 12.19 -5.38 16.41
C GLY A 160 10.97 -4.44 16.38
N PHE A 161 10.06 -4.61 17.35
CA PHE A 161 8.74 -3.95 17.34
C PHE A 161 8.82 -2.41 17.36
N LYS A 162 9.81 -1.83 18.06
CA LYS A 162 9.93 -0.36 18.14
C LYS A 162 10.21 0.29 16.79
N SER A 163 10.85 -0.41 15.86
CA SER A 163 11.19 0.14 14.55
C SER A 163 9.98 0.33 13.63
N VAL A 164 8.90 -0.45 13.81
CA VAL A 164 7.69 -0.32 13.00
C VAL A 164 6.81 0.86 13.41
N VAL A 165 6.97 1.38 14.64
CA VAL A 165 6.03 2.38 15.21
C VAL A 165 6.03 3.68 14.42
N LEU A 166 7.19 4.30 14.20
CA LEU A 166 7.27 5.57 13.47
C LEU A 166 6.82 5.43 11.99
N PRO A 167 7.26 4.42 11.22
CA PRO A 167 6.74 4.16 9.89
C PRO A 167 5.22 3.94 9.88
N ALA A 168 4.69 3.15 10.80
CA ALA A 168 3.26 2.85 10.88
C ALA A 168 2.42 4.09 11.20
N VAL A 169 2.87 4.92 12.13
CA VAL A 169 2.23 6.21 12.44
C VAL A 169 2.27 7.13 11.23
N THR A 170 3.43 7.25 10.57
CA THR A 170 3.62 8.11 9.40
C THR A 170 2.66 7.74 8.27
N LEU A 171 2.62 6.46 7.90
CA LEU A 171 1.78 5.97 6.81
C LEU A 171 0.29 5.96 7.19
N GLY A 172 -0.03 5.56 8.42
CA GLY A 172 -1.41 5.41 8.89
C GLY A 172 -2.10 6.72 9.25
N PHE A 173 -1.36 7.78 9.60
CA PHE A 173 -1.96 9.05 10.05
C PHE A 173 -2.85 9.68 8.98
N GLY A 174 -2.46 9.64 7.71
CA GLY A 174 -3.28 10.13 6.60
C GLY A 174 -4.66 9.45 6.50
N MET A 175 -4.75 8.20 6.94
CA MET A 175 -6.02 7.47 6.96
C MET A 175 -6.93 7.89 8.12
N VAL A 176 -6.36 8.26 9.28
CA VAL A 176 -7.13 8.52 10.52
C VAL A 176 -8.28 9.48 10.26
N GLY A 177 -8.03 10.62 9.63
CA GLY A 177 -9.06 11.63 9.41
C GLY A 177 -10.19 11.21 8.48
N VAL A 178 -9.88 10.43 7.47
CA VAL A 178 -10.87 9.88 6.54
C VAL A 178 -11.80 8.91 7.29
N TYR A 179 -11.21 7.97 8.06
CA TYR A 179 -11.98 6.98 8.82
C TYR A 179 -12.75 7.60 9.98
N VAL A 180 -12.18 8.57 10.71
CA VAL A 180 -12.90 9.33 11.74
C VAL A 180 -14.17 9.94 11.17
N ARG A 181 -14.08 10.56 9.99
CA ARG A 181 -15.20 11.23 9.33
C ARG A 181 -16.28 10.23 8.87
N LEU A 182 -15.87 9.12 8.25
CA LEU A 182 -16.80 8.09 7.80
C LEU A 182 -17.55 7.43 8.96
N ILE A 183 -16.81 7.04 9.99
CA ILE A 183 -17.39 6.39 11.18
C ILE A 183 -18.34 7.37 11.88
N ARG A 184 -17.95 8.63 12.03
CA ARG A 184 -18.80 9.68 12.61
C ARG A 184 -20.12 9.81 11.84
N THR A 185 -20.06 9.98 10.52
CA THR A 185 -21.25 10.14 9.67
C THR A 185 -22.14 8.90 9.74
N GLY A 186 -21.56 7.71 9.59
CA GLY A 186 -22.29 6.45 9.71
C GLY A 186 -22.95 6.26 11.07
N MET A 187 -22.28 6.65 12.17
CA MET A 187 -22.85 6.62 13.51
C MET A 187 -24.04 7.57 13.66
N ILE A 188 -23.95 8.80 13.16
CA ILE A 188 -25.07 9.77 13.21
C ILE A 188 -26.29 9.20 12.47
N GLU A 189 -26.09 8.75 11.22
CA GLU A 189 -27.18 8.21 10.41
C GLU A 189 -27.85 6.98 11.06
N VAL A 190 -27.03 6.07 11.59
CA VAL A 190 -27.53 4.83 12.19
C VAL A 190 -28.27 5.10 13.51
N LEU A 191 -27.78 6.03 14.33
CA LEU A 191 -28.39 6.36 15.62
C LEU A 191 -29.78 7.00 15.51
N GLU A 192 -30.13 7.53 14.33
CA GLU A 192 -31.47 8.08 14.02
C GLU A 192 -32.47 7.02 13.54
N ARG A 193 -32.02 5.82 13.20
CA ARG A 193 -32.87 4.75 12.64
C ARG A 193 -33.92 4.25 13.63
N PRO A 194 -35.13 3.86 13.16
CA PRO A 194 -36.24 3.40 14.02
C PRO A 194 -35.89 2.24 14.95
N TYR A 195 -35.08 1.29 14.49
CA TYR A 195 -34.69 0.15 15.31
C TYR A 195 -33.81 0.53 16.51
N ILE A 196 -33.02 1.59 16.41
CA ILE A 196 -32.25 2.14 17.53
C ILE A 196 -33.18 2.83 18.55
N LYS A 197 -34.20 3.56 18.05
CA LYS A 197 -35.23 4.14 18.93
C LYS A 197 -35.98 3.05 19.70
N ALA A 198 -36.35 1.95 19.02
CA ALA A 198 -36.96 0.80 19.65
C ALA A 198 -36.04 0.09 20.66
N ALA A 199 -34.73 0.02 20.40
CA ALA A 199 -33.76 -0.52 21.35
C ALA A 199 -33.64 0.34 22.63
N ARG A 200 -33.66 1.67 22.49
CA ARG A 200 -33.72 2.61 23.63
C ARG A 200 -35.00 2.46 24.44
N ALA A 201 -36.13 2.36 23.76
CA ALA A 201 -37.46 2.18 24.44
C ALA A 201 -37.51 0.86 25.24
N ARG A 202 -36.76 -0.16 24.82
CA ARG A 202 -36.61 -1.44 25.55
C ARG A 202 -35.61 -1.37 26.70
N GLY A 203 -35.02 -0.21 27.02
CA GLY A 203 -34.11 -0.03 28.13
C GLY A 203 -32.69 -0.55 27.91
N LEU A 204 -32.29 -0.81 26.66
CA LEU A 204 -30.92 -1.24 26.38
C LEU A 204 -29.90 -0.14 26.76
N SER A 205 -28.79 -0.54 27.40
CA SER A 205 -27.73 0.38 27.78
C SER A 205 -27.04 1.03 26.58
N THR A 206 -26.60 2.26 26.75
CA THR A 206 -25.89 3.02 25.69
C THR A 206 -24.71 2.26 25.07
N PRO A 207 -23.80 1.63 25.83
CA PRO A 207 -22.72 0.84 25.24
C PRO A 207 -23.23 -0.31 24.37
N SER A 208 -24.29 -0.99 24.78
CA SER A 208 -24.89 -2.06 23.98
C SER A 208 -25.47 -1.54 22.66
N ILE A 209 -26.15 -0.39 22.70
CA ILE A 209 -26.67 0.26 21.48
C ILE A 209 -25.54 0.65 20.54
N LEU A 210 -24.48 1.28 21.06
CA LEU A 210 -23.36 1.75 20.24
C LEU A 210 -22.58 0.59 19.61
N LEU A 211 -22.16 -0.39 20.42
CA LEU A 211 -21.24 -1.43 19.98
C LEU A 211 -21.93 -2.58 19.25
N ARG A 212 -23.14 -2.99 19.70
CA ARG A 212 -23.83 -4.17 19.12
C ARG A 212 -24.84 -3.80 18.03
N HIS A 213 -25.48 -2.63 18.13
CA HIS A 213 -26.59 -2.28 17.23
C HIS A 213 -26.21 -1.21 16.19
N ALA A 214 -25.39 -0.20 16.57
CA ALA A 214 -25.06 0.90 15.69
C ALA A 214 -23.74 0.64 14.90
N LEU A 215 -22.69 0.21 15.57
CA LEU A 215 -21.33 0.14 15.03
C LEU A 215 -21.26 -0.75 13.78
N HIS A 216 -21.87 -1.92 13.81
CA HIS A 216 -21.85 -2.85 12.68
C HIS A 216 -22.33 -2.20 11.38
N ASN A 217 -23.47 -1.51 11.43
CA ASN A 217 -24.02 -0.83 10.25
C ASN A 217 -23.26 0.45 9.89
N ALA A 218 -22.73 1.15 10.87
CA ALA A 218 -21.96 2.38 10.67
C ALA A 218 -20.58 2.11 10.03
N LEU A 219 -20.02 0.90 10.19
CA LEU A 219 -18.70 0.53 9.65
C LEU A 219 -18.75 0.05 8.19
N LEU A 220 -19.91 -0.32 7.64
CA LEU A 220 -20.01 -0.85 6.28
C LEU A 220 -19.31 0.04 5.23
N PRO A 221 -19.52 1.38 5.19
CA PRO A 221 -18.81 2.24 4.25
C PRO A 221 -17.30 2.28 4.50
N SER A 222 -16.85 2.15 5.75
CA SER A 222 -15.44 2.16 6.12
C SER A 222 -14.72 0.89 5.66
N ILE A 223 -15.37 -0.26 5.70
CA ILE A 223 -14.82 -1.54 5.22
C ILE A 223 -14.60 -1.49 3.71
N THR A 224 -15.56 -0.94 2.97
CA THR A 224 -15.44 -0.77 1.51
C THR A 224 -14.25 0.12 1.15
N LEU A 225 -14.09 1.24 1.86
CA LEU A 225 -12.97 2.16 1.63
C LEU A 225 -11.62 1.53 1.99
N LEU A 226 -11.55 0.63 2.99
CA LEU A 226 -10.32 -0.07 3.35
C LEU A 226 -9.68 -0.77 2.15
N GLY A 227 -10.47 -1.45 1.33
CA GLY A 227 -9.96 -2.13 0.14
C GLY A 227 -9.30 -1.18 -0.85
N VAL A 228 -9.96 -0.08 -1.16
CA VAL A 228 -9.43 0.94 -2.07
C VAL A 228 -8.16 1.59 -1.50
N GLN A 229 -8.13 1.83 -0.19
CA GLN A 229 -7.01 2.47 0.49
C GLN A 229 -5.74 1.59 0.56
N ILE A 230 -5.86 0.26 0.58
CA ILE A 230 -4.68 -0.62 0.61
C ILE A 230 -3.83 -0.41 -0.66
N GLY A 231 -4.44 -0.21 -1.83
CA GLY A 231 -3.71 0.15 -3.03
C GLY A 231 -2.93 1.46 -2.90
N SER A 232 -3.57 2.50 -2.32
CA SER A 232 -2.91 3.79 -2.05
C SER A 232 -1.80 3.68 -1.01
N LEU A 233 -1.96 2.80 -0.01
CA LEU A 233 -0.94 2.56 1.02
C LEU A 233 0.33 1.96 0.43
N LEU A 234 0.21 1.02 -0.51
CA LEU A 234 1.37 0.43 -1.18
C LEU A 234 2.18 1.48 -1.94
N GLY A 235 1.50 2.44 -2.61
CA GLY A 235 2.16 3.59 -3.23
C GLY A 235 2.81 4.51 -2.19
N GLY A 236 2.13 4.82 -1.09
CA GLY A 236 2.64 5.64 0.00
C GLY A 236 3.76 4.96 0.80
N ALA A 237 3.75 3.63 0.86
CA ALA A 237 4.76 2.83 1.53
C ALA A 237 6.16 3.08 0.96
N VAL A 238 6.31 3.28 -0.35
CA VAL A 238 7.59 3.56 -1.02
C VAL A 238 8.33 4.72 -0.35
N ILE A 239 7.62 5.84 -0.10
CA ILE A 239 8.19 7.04 0.51
C ILE A 239 8.59 6.76 1.96
N VAL A 240 7.73 6.08 2.71
CA VAL A 240 7.96 5.78 4.13
C VAL A 240 9.08 4.76 4.30
N GLU A 241 9.13 3.71 3.46
CA GLU A 241 10.20 2.71 3.46
C GLU A 241 11.56 3.34 3.17
N THR A 242 11.61 4.27 2.19
CA THR A 242 12.84 4.99 1.87
C THR A 242 13.27 5.89 3.02
N LEU A 243 12.34 6.65 3.61
CA LEU A 243 12.61 7.58 4.70
C LEU A 243 13.16 6.90 5.96
N PHE A 244 12.58 5.76 6.33
CA PHE A 244 12.96 5.00 7.53
C PHE A 244 13.97 3.88 7.24
N ALA A 245 14.52 3.80 6.00
CA ALA A 245 15.37 2.71 5.53
C ALA A 245 14.77 1.32 5.83
N TRP A 246 13.44 1.20 5.70
CA TRP A 246 12.70 -0.05 5.93
C TRP A 246 12.95 -1.02 4.77
N PRO A 247 13.28 -2.31 5.02
CA PRO A 247 13.71 -3.24 3.98
C PRO A 247 12.51 -3.82 3.19
N GLY A 248 11.66 -2.96 2.64
CA GLY A 248 10.48 -3.34 1.88
C GLY A 248 10.69 -3.32 0.36
N ILE A 249 9.63 -3.74 -0.37
CA ILE A 249 9.64 -3.79 -1.84
C ILE A 249 9.68 -2.39 -2.46
N GLY A 250 9.09 -1.38 -1.82
CA GLY A 250 9.05 -0.01 -2.33
C GLY A 250 10.43 0.65 -2.27
N LYS A 251 11.17 0.51 -1.16
CA LYS A 251 12.56 0.96 -1.07
C LYS A 251 13.43 0.27 -2.12
N PHE A 252 13.26 -1.04 -2.30
CA PHE A 252 13.98 -1.80 -3.31
C PHE A 252 13.70 -1.29 -4.74
N ALA A 253 12.44 -0.93 -5.03
CA ALA A 253 12.10 -0.32 -6.30
C ALA A 253 12.79 1.05 -6.52
N VAL A 254 12.89 1.88 -5.48
CA VAL A 254 13.61 3.16 -5.56
C VAL A 254 15.10 2.94 -5.81
N GLU A 255 15.71 1.98 -5.11
CA GLU A 255 17.11 1.59 -5.34
C GLU A 255 17.33 1.11 -6.79
N ALA A 256 16.39 0.30 -7.31
CA ALA A 256 16.42 -0.17 -8.70
C ALA A 256 16.29 0.98 -9.73
N ILE A 257 15.48 2.01 -9.44
CA ILE A 257 15.39 3.20 -10.29
C ILE A 257 16.73 3.91 -10.38
N TYR A 258 17.41 4.13 -9.25
CA TYR A 258 18.73 4.76 -9.25
C TYR A 258 19.80 3.90 -9.93
N ALA A 259 19.71 2.58 -9.78
CA ALA A 259 20.60 1.61 -10.44
C ALA A 259 20.24 1.36 -11.91
N LYS A 260 19.11 1.93 -12.41
CA LYS A 260 18.56 1.65 -13.75
C LYS A 260 18.26 0.16 -14.00
N ASP A 261 17.90 -0.55 -12.94
CA ASP A 261 17.54 -1.97 -12.98
C ASP A 261 16.07 -2.13 -13.41
N TYR A 262 15.84 -2.11 -14.70
CA TYR A 262 14.51 -2.14 -15.28
C TYR A 262 13.77 -3.47 -15.01
N ILE A 263 14.51 -4.57 -14.85
CA ILE A 263 13.92 -5.89 -14.58
C ILE A 263 13.28 -5.89 -13.19
N VAL A 264 13.96 -5.33 -12.19
CA VAL A 264 13.40 -5.14 -10.85
C VAL A 264 12.20 -4.20 -10.86
N ILE A 265 12.28 -3.07 -11.61
CA ILE A 265 11.17 -2.12 -11.71
C ILE A 265 9.92 -2.80 -12.32
N GLN A 266 10.10 -3.57 -13.41
CA GLN A 266 9.01 -4.34 -14.02
C GLN A 266 8.39 -5.33 -13.02
N GLY A 267 9.23 -6.11 -12.34
CA GLY A 267 8.80 -7.08 -11.33
C GLY A 267 8.03 -6.42 -10.20
N TYR A 268 8.50 -5.27 -9.70
CA TYR A 268 7.84 -4.50 -8.65
C TYR A 268 6.45 -4.01 -9.09
N VAL A 269 6.33 -3.43 -10.29
CA VAL A 269 5.05 -2.91 -10.81
C VAL A 269 4.05 -4.04 -10.99
N LEU A 270 4.47 -5.19 -11.56
CA LEU A 270 3.61 -6.36 -11.70
C LEU A 270 3.18 -6.93 -10.36
N LEU A 271 4.11 -7.13 -9.42
CA LEU A 271 3.78 -7.64 -8.09
C LEU A 271 2.81 -6.73 -7.36
N THR A 272 3.04 -5.42 -7.40
CA THR A 272 2.16 -4.43 -6.78
C THR A 272 0.76 -4.45 -7.41
N ALA A 273 0.67 -4.54 -8.74
CA ALA A 273 -0.61 -4.66 -9.44
C ALA A 273 -1.37 -5.94 -9.05
N ILE A 274 -0.67 -7.07 -8.94
CA ILE A 274 -1.26 -8.35 -8.49
C ILE A 274 -1.79 -8.21 -7.05
N ILE A 275 -1.01 -7.62 -6.16
CA ILE A 275 -1.43 -7.41 -4.77
C ILE A 275 -2.68 -6.52 -4.71
N VAL A 276 -2.68 -5.38 -5.41
CA VAL A 276 -3.82 -4.45 -5.43
C VAL A 276 -5.08 -5.12 -5.98
N VAL A 277 -4.97 -5.85 -7.09
CA VAL A 277 -6.12 -6.58 -7.66
C VAL A 277 -6.62 -7.66 -6.72
N THR A 278 -5.72 -8.41 -6.08
CA THR A 278 -6.07 -9.47 -5.13
C THR A 278 -6.77 -8.92 -3.90
N VAL A 279 -6.26 -7.81 -3.35
CA VAL A 279 -6.85 -7.13 -2.19
C VAL A 279 -8.24 -6.59 -2.54
N ASN A 280 -8.39 -5.89 -3.68
CA ASN A 280 -9.68 -5.37 -4.11
C ASN A 280 -10.70 -6.50 -4.29
N LEU A 281 -10.31 -7.58 -4.97
CA LEU A 281 -11.17 -8.76 -5.13
C LEU A 281 -11.58 -9.36 -3.79
N THR A 282 -10.64 -9.48 -2.85
CA THR A 282 -10.91 -9.99 -1.50
C THR A 282 -11.91 -9.11 -0.76
N VAL A 283 -11.75 -7.80 -0.83
CA VAL A 283 -12.67 -6.84 -0.20
C VAL A 283 -14.06 -6.89 -0.85
N ASP A 284 -14.15 -6.98 -2.17
CA ASP A 284 -15.42 -7.12 -2.89
C ASP A 284 -16.16 -8.39 -2.48
N LEU A 285 -15.43 -9.51 -2.31
CA LEU A 285 -16.00 -10.76 -1.83
C LEU A 285 -16.46 -10.68 -0.37
N LEU A 286 -15.68 -10.03 0.49
CA LEU A 286 -16.06 -9.77 1.89
C LEU A 286 -17.29 -8.87 1.97
N TYR A 287 -17.34 -7.81 1.16
CA TYR A 287 -18.47 -6.90 1.12
C TYR A 287 -19.77 -7.62 0.71
N ARG A 288 -19.72 -8.48 -0.32
CA ARG A 288 -20.87 -9.29 -0.73
C ARG A 288 -21.38 -10.24 0.36
N ARG A 289 -20.52 -10.66 1.29
CA ARG A 289 -20.93 -11.48 2.45
C ARG A 289 -21.52 -10.65 3.57
N LEU A 290 -21.01 -9.42 3.77
CA LEU A 290 -21.43 -8.53 4.85
C LEU A 290 -22.73 -7.77 4.53
N ASP A 291 -23.00 -7.45 3.26
CA ASP A 291 -24.23 -6.80 2.83
C ASP A 291 -25.08 -7.73 1.94
N PRO A 292 -26.08 -8.45 2.53
CA PRO A 292 -26.96 -9.35 1.78
C PRO A 292 -27.82 -8.64 0.73
N ARG A 293 -27.98 -7.31 0.82
CA ARG A 293 -28.83 -6.52 -0.09
C ARG A 293 -28.25 -6.42 -1.50
N MET A 294 -26.95 -6.66 -1.66
CA MET A 294 -26.27 -6.65 -2.97
C MET A 294 -26.54 -7.92 -3.81
N LYS A 295 -27.20 -8.95 -3.28
CA LYS A 295 -27.56 -10.17 -4.03
C LYS A 295 -28.76 -10.00 -4.96
N LEU A 296 -29.36 -8.82 -5.02
CA LEU A 296 -30.61 -8.55 -5.75
C LEU A 296 -30.43 -7.60 -6.97
N ARG A 297 -29.18 -7.40 -7.43
CA ARG A 297 -28.94 -6.68 -8.68
C ARG A 297 -28.06 -7.46 -9.65
#